data_ea79680dba873378d103ddb0591bcfa0
#
_entry.id   ea79680dba873378d103ddb0591bcfa0
#
_cell.length_a   1.000
_cell.length_b   1.000
_cell.length_c   1.000
_cell.angle_alpha   90.00
_cell.angle_beta   90.00
_cell.angle_gamma   90.00
#
_symmetry.space_group_name_H-M   'P 1'
#
loop_
_entity.id
_entity.type
_entity.pdbx_description
1 polymer ?
#
loop_
_entity_poly.entity_id
_entity_poly.type
_entity_poly.pdbx_seq_one_letter_code
_entity_poly.pdbx_strand_id
1 'polypeptide(L)'
;MRGDGITIVYLTRHGETDWNHEKRIQGQINVPLNDRGNRQAEALAERLSTIDLDVICTSDLRRSLETAERIAARQPRGAPMVTMPELRECSYGLWEGLTRAEVADRFAEDWENWNQRRFTESPTGGESFLSLFQRAGRAFDAAVQKGEKVLIAAHRGTLRAILCHALQLDPARRDQFLVMNCSLTVLECLPGCRPRLVLLDDTSHLTAVPPAIVSGTGLSDSSDCAGSPGPLSPRFASR
;
A
#
# COMPACT_ATOMS: atom_id res chain seq x y z
N MET A 1 -8.19 -29.70 -3.65
CA MET A 1 -8.50 -29.51 -2.21
C MET A 1 -7.23 -28.91 -1.61
N ARG A 2 -7.25 -27.64 -1.19
CA ARG A 2 -6.14 -27.07 -0.42
C ARG A 2 -6.29 -27.55 1.01
N GLY A 3 -5.17 -28.00 1.58
CA GLY A 3 -5.12 -28.45 2.97
C GLY A 3 -5.49 -27.31 3.93
N ASP A 4 -5.80 -27.66 5.17
CA ASP A 4 -6.09 -26.75 6.29
C ASP A 4 -4.87 -25.89 6.71
N GLY A 5 -4.10 -25.44 5.72
CA GLY A 5 -2.80 -24.79 5.90
C GLY A 5 -2.90 -23.29 6.19
N ILE A 6 -1.92 -22.79 6.93
CA ILE A 6 -1.72 -21.37 7.23
C ILE A 6 -1.16 -20.69 5.98
N THR A 7 -1.74 -19.55 5.56
CA THR A 7 -1.14 -18.68 4.54
C THR A 7 -0.43 -17.52 5.21
N ILE A 8 0.85 -17.33 4.90
CA ILE A 8 1.62 -16.15 5.30
C ILE A 8 1.60 -15.15 4.16
N VAL A 9 1.07 -13.96 4.42
CA VAL A 9 1.01 -12.88 3.45
C VAL A 9 2.02 -11.80 3.82
N TYR A 10 2.94 -11.56 2.91
CA TYR A 10 3.93 -10.49 2.98
C TYR A 10 3.39 -9.30 2.18
N LEU A 11 3.29 -8.14 2.82
CA LEU A 11 2.85 -6.90 2.19
C LEU A 11 4.03 -5.94 2.09
N THR A 12 4.23 -5.33 0.94
CA THR A 12 5.25 -4.29 0.76
C THR A 12 4.75 -3.16 -0.13
N ARG A 13 5.16 -1.94 0.20
CA ARG A 13 4.98 -0.79 -0.67
C ARG A 13 6.14 -0.70 -1.65
N HIS A 14 5.88 -0.27 -2.87
CA HIS A 14 6.92 0.01 -3.87
C HIS A 14 8.03 0.90 -3.31
N GLY A 15 9.24 0.79 -3.88
CA GLY A 15 10.38 1.66 -3.58
C GLY A 15 10.11 3.13 -3.87
N GLU A 16 10.97 4.00 -3.38
CA GLU A 16 10.83 5.45 -3.56
C GLU A 16 10.84 5.86 -5.04
N THR A 17 10.04 6.88 -5.36
CA THR A 17 10.04 7.57 -6.65
C THR A 17 10.38 9.04 -6.44
N ASP A 18 10.75 9.79 -7.48
CA ASP A 18 10.98 11.23 -7.36
C ASP A 18 9.74 11.96 -6.83
N TRP A 19 8.54 11.54 -7.23
CA TRP A 19 7.30 12.11 -6.74
C TRP A 19 7.01 11.83 -5.26
N ASN A 20 7.56 10.77 -4.67
CA ASN A 20 7.55 10.60 -3.22
C ASN A 20 8.42 11.67 -2.54
N HIS A 21 9.61 11.92 -3.07
CA HIS A 21 10.53 12.94 -2.56
C HIS A 21 9.93 14.35 -2.71
N GLU A 22 9.32 14.65 -3.85
CA GLU A 22 8.66 15.93 -4.14
C GLU A 22 7.29 16.10 -3.46
N LYS A 23 6.80 15.08 -2.76
CA LYS A 23 5.45 15.06 -2.13
C LYS A 23 4.30 15.28 -3.11
N ARG A 24 4.47 14.85 -4.39
CA ARG A 24 3.42 14.86 -5.41
C ARG A 24 2.52 13.66 -5.31
N ILE A 25 1.23 13.88 -5.55
CA ILE A 25 0.20 12.84 -5.64
C ILE A 25 0.47 12.01 -6.89
N GLN A 26 0.77 10.73 -6.74
CA GLN A 26 1.09 9.85 -7.86
C GLN A 26 -0.14 9.21 -8.50
N GLY A 27 -1.11 8.82 -7.66
CA GLY A 27 -2.27 8.10 -8.14
C GLY A 27 -1.92 6.92 -9.03
N GLN A 28 -2.46 6.89 -10.24
CA GLN A 28 -2.24 5.84 -11.21
C GLN A 28 -1.27 6.23 -12.36
N ILE A 29 -0.60 7.38 -12.25
CA ILE A 29 0.47 7.73 -13.20
C ILE A 29 1.66 6.79 -13.01
N ASN A 30 2.26 6.39 -14.14
CA ASN A 30 3.39 5.47 -14.22
C ASN A 30 4.73 6.17 -13.95
N VAL A 31 4.99 6.48 -12.68
CA VAL A 31 6.28 7.01 -12.23
C VAL A 31 7.22 5.84 -11.89
N PRO A 32 8.46 5.81 -12.41
CA PRO A 32 9.45 4.76 -12.11
C PRO A 32 10.03 4.92 -10.70
N LEU A 33 10.76 3.92 -10.24
CA LEU A 33 11.61 4.04 -9.07
C LEU A 33 12.76 5.03 -9.36
N ASN A 34 13.13 5.81 -8.33
CA ASN A 34 14.36 6.57 -8.36
C ASN A 34 15.54 5.69 -7.86
N ASP A 35 16.76 6.26 -7.84
CA ASP A 35 17.96 5.51 -7.41
C ASP A 35 17.85 4.99 -5.99
N ARG A 36 17.20 5.76 -5.09
CA ARG A 36 16.97 5.33 -3.72
C ARG A 36 15.97 4.20 -3.66
N GLY A 37 14.86 4.30 -4.40
CA GLY A 37 13.85 3.25 -4.50
C GLY A 37 14.41 1.94 -5.07
N ASN A 38 15.32 2.05 -6.03
CA ASN A 38 16.05 0.90 -6.57
C ASN A 38 16.86 0.19 -5.49
N ARG A 39 17.63 0.94 -4.68
CA ARG A 39 18.41 0.38 -3.57
C ARG A 39 17.51 -0.20 -2.46
N GLN A 40 16.37 0.45 -2.17
CA GLN A 40 15.39 -0.08 -1.21
C GLN A 40 14.82 -1.42 -1.68
N ALA A 41 14.46 -1.53 -2.95
CA ALA A 41 13.92 -2.76 -3.54
C ALA A 41 14.95 -3.89 -3.54
N GLU A 42 16.24 -3.60 -3.81
CA GLU A 42 17.32 -4.59 -3.70
C GLU A 42 17.53 -5.07 -2.25
N ALA A 43 17.51 -4.16 -1.27
CA ALA A 43 17.65 -4.53 0.14
C ALA A 43 16.47 -5.40 0.62
N LEU A 44 15.25 -5.09 0.17
CA LEU A 44 14.07 -5.93 0.45
C LEU A 44 14.16 -7.28 -0.25
N ALA A 45 14.62 -7.32 -1.49
CA ALA A 45 14.83 -8.56 -2.23
C ALA A 45 15.84 -9.48 -1.54
N GLU A 46 16.93 -8.92 -1.01
CA GLU A 46 17.91 -9.65 -0.18
C GLU A 46 17.26 -10.19 1.10
N ARG A 47 16.49 -9.38 1.81
CA ARG A 47 15.76 -9.79 3.01
C ARG A 47 14.81 -10.96 2.75
N LEU A 48 14.15 -10.97 1.59
CA LEU A 48 13.19 -12.01 1.21
C LEU A 48 13.83 -13.20 0.49
N SER A 49 15.13 -13.18 0.19
CA SER A 49 15.83 -14.24 -0.56
C SER A 49 15.84 -15.60 0.15
N THR A 50 15.68 -15.60 1.48
CA THR A 50 15.61 -16.83 2.29
C THR A 50 14.18 -17.36 2.46
N ILE A 51 13.20 -16.63 1.95
CA ILE A 51 11.79 -17.00 1.99
C ILE A 51 11.40 -17.52 0.62
N ASP A 52 10.98 -18.79 0.56
CA ASP A 52 10.54 -19.43 -0.67
C ASP A 52 9.07 -19.01 -0.93
N LEU A 53 8.89 -17.95 -1.70
CA LEU A 53 7.56 -17.42 -2.03
C LEU A 53 6.89 -18.31 -3.09
N ASP A 54 5.62 -18.64 -2.91
CA ASP A 54 4.84 -19.38 -3.90
C ASP A 54 4.37 -18.47 -5.06
N VAL A 55 4.11 -17.18 -4.76
CA VAL A 55 3.64 -16.21 -5.75
C VAL A 55 3.91 -14.78 -5.29
N ILE A 56 4.15 -13.91 -6.25
CA ILE A 56 4.24 -12.45 -6.07
C ILE A 56 3.06 -11.80 -6.82
N CYS A 57 2.09 -11.28 -6.07
CA CYS A 57 1.01 -10.47 -6.61
C CYS A 57 1.44 -9.00 -6.62
N THR A 58 1.31 -8.31 -7.73
CA THR A 58 1.73 -6.90 -7.83
C THR A 58 0.73 -6.07 -8.62
N SER A 59 0.67 -4.78 -8.28
CA SER A 59 0.04 -3.79 -9.16
C SER A 59 0.80 -3.70 -10.48
N ASP A 60 0.09 -3.40 -11.56
CA ASP A 60 0.68 -3.16 -12.89
C ASP A 60 1.30 -1.78 -13.06
N LEU A 61 1.29 -0.93 -12.03
CA LEU A 61 1.99 0.36 -12.05
C LEU A 61 3.50 0.14 -11.93
N ARG A 62 4.26 0.82 -12.79
CA ARG A 62 5.68 0.62 -13.03
C ARG A 62 6.52 0.52 -11.75
N ARG A 63 6.35 1.45 -10.79
CA ARG A 63 7.06 1.45 -9.51
C ARG A 63 6.84 0.18 -8.68
N SER A 64 5.63 -0.41 -8.76
CA SER A 64 5.30 -1.65 -8.06
C SER A 64 5.87 -2.87 -8.79
N LEU A 65 5.77 -2.90 -10.13
CA LEU A 65 6.38 -3.92 -10.97
C LEU A 65 7.89 -3.97 -10.77
N GLU A 66 8.59 -2.84 -10.89
CA GLU A 66 10.05 -2.76 -10.72
C GLU A 66 10.51 -3.24 -9.33
N THR A 67 9.70 -3.00 -8.29
CA THR A 67 9.96 -3.52 -6.94
C THR A 67 9.78 -5.03 -6.90
N ALA A 68 8.68 -5.54 -7.46
CA ALA A 68 8.35 -6.97 -7.47
C ALA A 68 9.35 -7.78 -8.32
N GLU A 69 9.80 -7.26 -9.45
CA GLU A 69 10.79 -7.88 -10.33
C GLU A 69 12.13 -8.12 -9.63
N ARG A 70 12.61 -7.15 -8.82
CA ARG A 70 13.84 -7.32 -8.04
C ARG A 70 13.70 -8.41 -6.99
N ILE A 71 12.53 -8.48 -6.34
CA ILE A 71 12.25 -9.53 -5.36
C ILE A 71 12.18 -10.89 -6.05
N ALA A 72 11.48 -10.98 -7.19
CA ALA A 72 11.36 -12.22 -7.97
C ALA A 72 12.72 -12.75 -8.44
N ALA A 73 13.61 -11.85 -8.88
CA ALA A 73 14.96 -12.20 -9.33
C ALA A 73 15.84 -12.84 -8.25
N ARG A 74 15.50 -12.63 -6.96
CA ARG A 74 16.23 -13.21 -5.82
C ARG A 74 15.55 -14.42 -5.20
N GLN A 75 14.41 -14.85 -5.74
CA GLN A 75 13.72 -16.04 -5.21
C GLN A 75 14.44 -17.34 -5.58
N PRO A 76 14.72 -18.23 -4.61
CA PRO A 76 15.55 -19.43 -4.84
C PRO A 76 14.98 -20.38 -5.89
N ARG A 77 13.65 -20.51 -5.96
CA ARG A 77 12.96 -21.40 -6.91
C ARG A 77 12.25 -20.65 -8.05
N GLY A 78 12.38 -19.32 -8.08
CA GLY A 78 11.61 -18.49 -8.99
C GLY A 78 10.14 -18.44 -8.56
N ALA A 79 9.69 -17.29 -8.05
CA ALA A 79 8.28 -17.08 -7.71
C ALA A 79 7.54 -16.51 -8.93
N PRO A 80 6.44 -17.13 -9.38
CA PRO A 80 5.63 -16.57 -10.45
C PRO A 80 5.05 -15.21 -10.04
N MET A 81 5.06 -14.25 -10.97
CA MET A 81 4.47 -12.94 -10.77
C MET A 81 3.06 -12.91 -11.38
N VAL A 82 2.12 -12.36 -10.64
CA VAL A 82 0.73 -12.13 -11.06
C VAL A 82 0.42 -10.66 -10.94
N THR A 83 0.18 -10.03 -12.08
CA THR A 83 -0.24 -8.63 -12.13
C THR A 83 -1.73 -8.51 -11.85
N MET A 84 -2.09 -7.65 -10.90
CA MET A 84 -3.47 -7.43 -10.46
C MET A 84 -3.78 -5.92 -10.49
N PRO A 85 -4.54 -5.42 -11.49
CA PRO A 85 -4.93 -4.00 -11.56
C PRO A 85 -5.70 -3.52 -10.32
N GLU A 86 -6.37 -4.42 -9.62
CA GLU A 86 -7.07 -4.14 -8.36
C GLU A 86 -6.11 -3.70 -7.23
N LEU A 87 -4.81 -3.97 -7.37
CA LEU A 87 -3.76 -3.52 -6.45
C LEU A 87 -3.21 -2.13 -6.78
N ARG A 88 -3.67 -1.44 -7.84
CA ARG A 88 -3.28 -0.05 -8.14
C ARG A 88 -3.56 0.87 -6.96
N GLU A 89 -2.80 1.97 -6.88
CA GLU A 89 -3.07 3.06 -5.93
C GLU A 89 -4.44 3.70 -6.18
N CYS A 90 -4.93 4.46 -5.23
CA CYS A 90 -6.10 5.30 -5.40
C CYS A 90 -5.92 6.19 -6.64
N SER A 91 -6.93 6.22 -7.52
CA SER A 91 -6.94 7.22 -8.59
C SER A 91 -7.33 8.57 -8.01
N TYR A 92 -6.47 9.56 -8.21
CA TYR A 92 -6.71 10.94 -7.77
C TYR A 92 -7.13 11.86 -8.93
N GLY A 93 -7.33 11.31 -10.14
CA GLY A 93 -7.82 12.04 -11.30
C GLY A 93 -6.99 13.30 -11.60
N LEU A 94 -7.64 14.47 -11.66
CA LEU A 94 -6.98 15.73 -11.99
C LEU A 94 -5.94 16.21 -10.96
N TRP A 95 -5.88 15.59 -9.78
CA TRP A 95 -4.88 15.93 -8.77
C TRP A 95 -3.54 15.22 -8.97
N GLU A 96 -3.50 14.22 -9.84
CA GLU A 96 -2.26 13.45 -10.10
C GLU A 96 -1.17 14.35 -10.69
N GLY A 97 0.04 14.25 -10.15
CA GLY A 97 1.18 15.12 -10.47
C GLY A 97 1.28 16.40 -9.66
N LEU A 98 0.25 16.78 -8.93
CA LEU A 98 0.23 17.97 -8.09
C LEU A 98 0.66 17.66 -6.65
N THR A 99 1.21 18.65 -5.97
CA THR A 99 1.33 18.63 -4.50
C THR A 99 -0.02 18.95 -3.86
N ARG A 100 -0.17 18.62 -2.57
CA ARG A 100 -1.41 18.97 -1.83
C ARG A 100 -1.68 20.47 -1.81
N ALA A 101 -0.63 21.29 -1.73
CA ALA A 101 -0.75 22.74 -1.77
C ALA A 101 -1.28 23.24 -3.12
N GLU A 102 -0.74 22.70 -4.23
CA GLU A 102 -1.21 23.00 -5.58
C GLU A 102 -2.66 22.53 -5.81
N VAL A 103 -3.08 21.41 -5.20
CA VAL A 103 -4.46 20.93 -5.25
C VAL A 103 -5.38 21.89 -4.49
N ALA A 104 -5.00 22.28 -3.26
CA ALA A 104 -5.80 23.20 -2.44
C ALA A 104 -5.97 24.58 -3.10
N ASP A 105 -4.97 25.03 -3.86
CA ASP A 105 -5.02 26.29 -4.61
C ASP A 105 -5.90 26.17 -5.87
N ARG A 106 -5.70 25.13 -6.69
CA ARG A 106 -6.35 24.99 -8.01
C ARG A 106 -7.74 24.38 -7.95
N PHE A 107 -8.02 23.57 -6.93
CA PHE A 107 -9.23 22.76 -6.77
C PHE A 107 -9.83 22.96 -5.38
N ALA A 108 -9.89 24.20 -4.88
CA ALA A 108 -10.24 24.53 -3.50
C ALA A 108 -11.55 23.89 -3.02
N GLU A 109 -12.62 23.95 -3.83
CA GLU A 109 -13.92 23.37 -3.50
C GLU A 109 -13.88 21.85 -3.46
N ASP A 110 -13.26 21.21 -4.46
CA ASP A 110 -13.10 19.76 -4.56
C ASP A 110 -12.25 19.24 -3.39
N TRP A 111 -11.17 19.96 -3.06
CA TRP A 111 -10.30 19.68 -1.92
C TRP A 111 -11.03 19.76 -0.57
N GLU A 112 -11.83 20.79 -0.36
CA GLU A 112 -12.60 20.94 0.88
C GLU A 112 -13.67 19.85 1.02
N ASN A 113 -14.44 19.58 -0.03
CA ASN A 113 -15.44 18.52 -0.05
C ASN A 113 -14.83 17.15 0.25
N TRP A 114 -13.69 16.84 -0.39
CA TRP A 114 -12.95 15.62 -0.16
C TRP A 114 -12.42 15.54 1.28
N ASN A 115 -11.88 16.60 1.86
CA ASN A 115 -11.40 16.62 3.24
C ASN A 115 -12.49 16.33 4.26
N GLN A 116 -13.69 16.86 4.02
CA GLN A 116 -14.84 16.63 4.91
C GLN A 116 -15.41 15.21 4.81
N ARG A 117 -15.37 14.61 3.62
CA ARG A 117 -16.00 13.32 3.32
C ARG A 117 -15.09 12.35 2.58
N ARG A 118 -13.82 12.27 2.99
CA ARG A 118 -12.74 11.49 2.33
C ARG A 118 -13.11 10.05 1.96
N PHE A 119 -14.03 9.43 2.69
CA PHE A 119 -14.36 8.03 2.44
C PHE A 119 -15.26 7.85 1.24
N THR A 120 -16.19 8.76 1.03
CA THR A 120 -17.23 8.65 -0.02
C THR A 120 -17.00 9.59 -1.20
N GLU A 121 -16.39 10.75 -0.96
CA GLU A 121 -16.08 11.70 -2.03
C GLU A 121 -14.85 11.28 -2.81
N SER A 122 -14.87 11.58 -4.09
CA SER A 122 -13.76 11.31 -5.03
C SER A 122 -13.17 12.63 -5.50
N PRO A 123 -11.86 12.74 -5.69
CA PRO A 123 -11.29 13.80 -6.50
C PRO A 123 -11.89 13.79 -7.90
N THR A 124 -12.01 14.96 -8.54
CA THR A 124 -12.55 15.05 -9.89
C THR A 124 -11.81 14.11 -10.86
N GLY A 125 -12.53 13.16 -11.45
CA GLY A 125 -11.97 12.13 -12.34
C GLY A 125 -11.24 10.99 -11.63
N GLY A 126 -11.24 10.97 -10.29
CA GLY A 126 -10.63 9.92 -9.47
C GLY A 126 -11.61 8.91 -8.89
N GLU A 127 -11.16 8.16 -7.89
CA GLU A 127 -11.99 7.22 -7.14
C GLU A 127 -12.11 7.59 -5.66
N SER A 128 -13.18 7.16 -5.01
CA SER A 128 -13.34 7.30 -3.56
C SER A 128 -12.51 6.27 -2.80
N PHE A 129 -12.20 6.55 -1.53
CA PHE A 129 -11.57 5.53 -0.66
C PHE A 129 -12.47 4.31 -0.45
N LEU A 130 -13.79 4.45 -0.53
CA LEU A 130 -14.70 3.31 -0.46
C LEU A 130 -14.47 2.35 -1.65
N SER A 131 -14.34 2.89 -2.87
CA SER A 131 -14.05 2.09 -4.06
C SER A 131 -12.69 1.41 -3.96
N LEU A 132 -11.64 2.16 -3.54
CA LEU A 132 -10.33 1.59 -3.27
C LEU A 132 -10.39 0.46 -2.24
N PHE A 133 -11.06 0.68 -1.12
CA PHE A 133 -11.20 -0.30 -0.03
C PHE A 133 -11.83 -1.60 -0.54
N GLN A 134 -12.93 -1.51 -1.28
CA GLN A 134 -13.64 -2.66 -1.80
C GLN A 134 -12.79 -3.47 -2.81
N ARG A 135 -12.11 -2.79 -3.76
CA ARG A 135 -11.27 -3.50 -4.75
C ARG A 135 -10.00 -4.09 -4.13
N ALA A 136 -9.36 -3.37 -3.21
CA ALA A 136 -8.15 -3.83 -2.52
C ALA A 136 -8.46 -5.03 -1.61
N GLY A 137 -9.61 -5.04 -0.93
CA GLY A 137 -10.07 -6.18 -0.14
C GLY A 137 -10.30 -7.43 -1.01
N ARG A 138 -11.01 -7.30 -2.13
CA ARG A 138 -11.17 -8.41 -3.09
C ARG A 138 -9.83 -8.91 -3.64
N ALA A 139 -8.91 -8.00 -3.94
CA ALA A 139 -7.57 -8.37 -4.41
C ALA A 139 -6.78 -9.16 -3.35
N PHE A 140 -6.87 -8.74 -2.08
CA PHE A 140 -6.27 -9.46 -0.95
C PHE A 140 -6.85 -10.88 -0.82
N ASP A 141 -8.19 -11.01 -0.79
CA ASP A 141 -8.86 -12.31 -0.68
C ASP A 141 -8.49 -13.24 -1.84
N ALA A 142 -8.38 -12.72 -3.07
CA ALA A 142 -7.93 -13.48 -4.24
C ALA A 142 -6.45 -13.86 -4.17
N ALA A 143 -5.59 -12.99 -3.62
CA ALA A 143 -4.15 -13.24 -3.49
C ALA A 143 -3.87 -14.33 -2.44
N VAL A 144 -4.53 -14.30 -1.29
CA VAL A 144 -4.42 -15.32 -0.23
C VAL A 144 -4.70 -16.74 -0.76
N GLN A 145 -5.52 -16.87 -1.79
CA GLN A 145 -5.85 -18.16 -2.41
C GLN A 145 -4.77 -18.69 -3.37
N LYS A 146 -3.67 -17.98 -3.60
CA LYS A 146 -2.67 -18.34 -4.63
C LYS A 146 -1.50 -19.18 -4.11
N GLY A 147 -1.30 -19.26 -2.79
CA GLY A 147 -0.18 -20.02 -2.20
C GLY A 147 -0.21 -19.98 -0.68
N GLU A 148 0.76 -20.63 -0.06
CA GLU A 148 0.99 -20.60 1.40
C GLU A 148 1.87 -19.41 1.81
N LYS A 149 2.76 -18.96 0.91
CA LYS A 149 3.63 -17.77 1.11
C LYS A 149 3.43 -16.82 -0.05
N VAL A 150 2.61 -15.82 0.15
CA VAL A 150 2.19 -14.86 -0.87
C VAL A 150 2.80 -13.49 -0.57
N LEU A 151 3.48 -12.90 -1.54
CA LEU A 151 3.87 -11.49 -1.47
C LEU A 151 2.85 -10.63 -2.23
N ILE A 152 2.45 -9.52 -1.64
CA ILE A 152 1.68 -8.46 -2.31
C ILE A 152 2.53 -7.18 -2.33
N ALA A 153 2.95 -6.76 -3.53
CA ALA A 153 3.63 -5.51 -3.76
C ALA A 153 2.63 -4.48 -4.30
N ALA A 154 2.43 -3.38 -3.58
CA ALA A 154 1.40 -2.41 -3.91
C ALA A 154 1.78 -0.98 -3.45
N HIS A 155 0.78 -0.20 -3.06
CA HIS A 155 0.88 1.23 -2.77
C HIS A 155 0.36 1.54 -1.37
N ARG A 156 0.69 2.74 -0.85
CA ARG A 156 0.35 3.15 0.51
C ARG A 156 -1.16 3.07 0.78
N GLY A 157 -1.97 3.68 -0.07
CA GLY A 157 -3.43 3.69 0.12
C GLY A 157 -4.02 2.29 0.02
N THR A 158 -3.58 1.52 -0.97
CA THR A 158 -4.01 0.14 -1.20
C THR A 158 -3.66 -0.79 -0.04
N LEU A 159 -2.43 -0.71 0.48
CA LEU A 159 -1.99 -1.55 1.60
C LEU A 159 -2.70 -1.17 2.91
N ARG A 160 -2.97 0.11 3.15
CA ARG A 160 -3.80 0.56 4.28
C ARG A 160 -5.23 0.03 4.17
N ALA A 161 -5.80 0.01 2.96
CA ALA A 161 -7.11 -0.59 2.72
C ALA A 161 -7.10 -2.10 2.97
N ILE A 162 -6.08 -2.81 2.49
CA ILE A 162 -5.88 -4.25 2.74
C ILE A 162 -5.77 -4.53 4.25
N LEU A 163 -4.99 -3.75 4.99
CA LEU A 163 -4.84 -3.93 6.44
C LEU A 163 -6.17 -3.74 7.18
N CYS A 164 -6.93 -2.69 6.84
CA CYS A 164 -8.27 -2.50 7.44
C CYS A 164 -9.22 -3.65 7.08
N HIS A 165 -9.21 -4.13 5.83
CA HIS A 165 -10.03 -5.26 5.39
C HIS A 165 -9.64 -6.55 6.13
N ALA A 166 -8.38 -6.94 6.09
CA ALA A 166 -7.87 -8.17 6.69
C ALA A 166 -8.10 -8.23 8.21
N LEU A 167 -7.86 -7.12 8.91
CA LEU A 167 -8.03 -7.03 10.36
C LEU A 167 -9.45 -6.66 10.79
N GLN A 168 -10.38 -6.50 9.83
CA GLN A 168 -11.77 -6.09 10.05
C GLN A 168 -11.90 -4.79 10.87
N LEU A 169 -11.06 -3.82 10.57
CA LEU A 169 -11.07 -2.50 11.19
C LEU A 169 -11.92 -1.53 10.38
N ASP A 170 -12.46 -0.53 11.06
CA ASP A 170 -13.11 0.59 10.38
C ASP A 170 -12.12 1.25 9.40
N PRO A 171 -12.47 1.39 8.11
CA PRO A 171 -11.63 2.05 7.11
C PRO A 171 -11.20 3.48 7.48
N ALA A 172 -11.94 4.16 8.35
CA ALA A 172 -11.56 5.45 8.90
C ALA A 172 -10.25 5.40 9.72
N ARG A 173 -9.86 4.19 10.18
CA ARG A 173 -8.61 3.97 10.93
C ARG A 173 -7.38 3.74 10.05
N ARG A 174 -7.51 3.75 8.71
CA ARG A 174 -6.41 3.47 7.77
C ARG A 174 -5.17 4.34 7.98
N ASP A 175 -5.35 5.59 8.43
CA ASP A 175 -4.25 6.52 8.64
C ASP A 175 -3.44 6.22 9.92
N GLN A 176 -3.90 5.28 10.76
CA GLN A 176 -3.15 4.77 11.90
C GLN A 176 -2.02 3.81 11.48
N PHE A 177 -2.03 3.32 10.23
CA PHE A 177 -0.96 2.47 9.70
C PHE A 177 0.08 3.29 8.98
N LEU A 178 1.33 3.23 9.45
CA LEU A 178 2.47 3.63 8.65
C LEU A 178 2.69 2.59 7.55
N VAL A 179 3.09 3.03 6.38
CA VAL A 179 3.46 2.16 5.24
C VAL A 179 4.58 2.86 4.48
N MET A 180 5.81 2.57 4.90
CA MET A 180 7.02 3.13 4.30
C MET A 180 7.39 2.44 2.99
N ASN A 181 8.17 3.11 2.13
CA ASN A 181 8.66 2.50 0.89
C ASN A 181 9.53 1.27 1.20
N CYS A 182 9.25 0.16 0.52
CA CYS A 182 9.89 -1.14 0.73
C CYS A 182 9.86 -1.64 2.18
N SER A 183 8.93 -1.17 3.01
CA SER A 183 8.70 -1.78 4.32
C SER A 183 8.05 -3.16 4.18
N LEU A 184 8.25 -4.01 5.17
CA LEU A 184 7.69 -5.34 5.24
C LEU A 184 6.63 -5.43 6.34
N THR A 185 5.41 -5.81 5.95
CA THR A 185 4.32 -6.15 6.87
C THR A 185 3.95 -7.62 6.66
N VAL A 186 3.69 -8.36 7.72
CA VAL A 186 3.38 -9.79 7.65
C VAL A 186 2.05 -10.08 8.34
N LEU A 187 1.17 -10.75 7.61
CA LEU A 187 -0.09 -11.28 8.11
C LEU A 187 -0.06 -12.81 8.07
N GLU A 188 -0.58 -13.43 9.11
CA GLU A 188 -0.85 -14.85 9.20
C GLU A 188 -2.35 -15.10 9.01
N CYS A 189 -2.72 -15.81 7.95
CA CYS A 189 -4.10 -16.11 7.59
C CYS A 189 -4.39 -17.57 7.87
N LEU A 190 -5.23 -17.84 8.89
CA LEU A 190 -5.68 -19.18 9.24
C LEU A 190 -7.07 -19.43 8.64
N PRO A 191 -7.35 -20.66 8.17
CA PRO A 191 -8.68 -21.03 7.67
C PRO A 191 -9.77 -20.76 8.71
N GLY A 192 -10.83 -20.07 8.28
CA GLY A 192 -11.97 -19.75 9.15
C GLY A 192 -11.69 -18.72 10.26
N CYS A 193 -10.49 -18.17 10.34
CA CYS A 193 -10.10 -17.18 11.34
C CYS A 193 -9.79 -15.83 10.69
N ARG A 194 -9.83 -14.79 11.52
CA ARG A 194 -9.33 -13.47 11.10
C ARG A 194 -7.80 -13.51 10.98
N PRO A 195 -7.21 -12.88 9.95
CA PRO A 195 -5.78 -12.73 9.87
C PRO A 195 -5.18 -12.06 11.11
N ARG A 196 -3.98 -12.51 11.48
CA ARG A 196 -3.19 -11.93 12.57
C ARG A 196 -2.09 -11.06 12.00
N LEU A 197 -1.91 -9.88 12.56
CA LEU A 197 -0.77 -9.02 12.25
C LEU A 197 0.44 -9.51 13.05
N VAL A 198 1.46 -9.98 12.34
CA VAL A 198 2.69 -10.55 12.94
C VAL A 198 3.79 -9.49 12.97
N LEU A 199 3.89 -8.70 11.90
CA LEU A 199 4.90 -7.66 11.74
C LEU A 199 4.27 -6.47 11.04
N LEU A 200 4.57 -5.25 11.47
CA LEU A 200 4.06 -4.03 10.83
C LEU A 200 5.21 -3.10 10.46
N ASP A 201 5.26 -2.72 9.17
CA ASP A 201 6.10 -1.65 8.64
C ASP A 201 7.60 -1.78 9.00
N ASP A 202 8.14 -3.01 9.01
CA ASP A 202 9.55 -3.24 9.30
C ASP A 202 10.44 -2.74 8.17
N THR A 203 11.36 -1.86 8.51
CA THR A 203 12.37 -1.26 7.61
C THR A 203 13.79 -1.61 8.02
N SER A 204 13.99 -2.59 8.91
CA SER A 204 15.31 -2.93 9.47
C SER A 204 16.35 -3.30 8.40
N HIS A 205 15.92 -3.85 7.26
CA HIS A 205 16.77 -4.15 6.10
C HIS A 205 17.21 -2.91 5.32
N LEU A 206 16.62 -1.74 5.57
CA LEU A 206 16.94 -0.49 4.87
C LEU A 206 18.03 0.35 5.56
N THR A 207 18.62 -0.12 6.65
CA THR A 207 19.64 0.63 7.43
C THR A 207 20.89 1.01 6.61
N ALA A 208 21.26 0.19 5.63
CA ALA A 208 22.37 0.47 4.70
C ALA A 208 21.96 1.42 3.55
N VAL A 209 20.68 1.74 3.40
CA VAL A 209 20.20 2.68 2.37
C VAL A 209 20.24 4.08 2.95
N PRO A 210 21.09 5.01 2.43
CA PRO A 210 21.18 6.35 2.98
C PRO A 210 19.79 7.01 3.10
N PRO A 211 19.53 7.75 4.19
CA PRO A 211 18.29 8.51 4.31
C PRO A 211 18.16 9.49 3.14
N ALA A 212 16.93 9.85 2.76
CA ALA A 212 16.75 10.96 1.84
C ALA A 212 17.39 12.21 2.44
N ILE A 213 18.16 12.95 1.67
CA ILE A 213 18.67 14.25 2.10
C ILE A 213 17.44 15.17 2.15
N VAL A 214 16.83 15.26 3.32
CA VAL A 214 15.75 16.22 3.56
C VAL A 214 16.43 17.53 3.91
N SER A 215 16.50 18.43 2.95
CA SER A 215 16.85 19.82 3.23
C SER A 215 15.70 20.44 4.03
N GLY A 216 15.88 20.55 5.36
CA GLY A 216 15.04 21.33 6.25
C GLY A 216 13.84 20.59 6.86
N THR A 217 13.92 20.40 8.15
CA THR A 217 12.85 20.31 9.16
C THR A 217 11.49 19.78 8.72
N GLY A 218 11.18 18.55 9.07
CA GLY A 218 9.83 18.03 8.88
C GLY A 218 9.70 16.59 9.34
N LEU A 219 9.89 16.34 10.62
CA LEU A 219 9.22 15.24 11.32
C LEU A 219 7.74 15.57 11.33
N SER A 220 6.94 14.62 10.91
CA SER A 220 5.49 14.61 10.90
C SER A 220 4.85 15.09 9.59
N ASP A 221 4.40 14.14 8.78
CA ASP A 221 3.21 14.27 7.96
C ASP A 221 1.98 14.36 8.90
N SER A 222 1.98 15.38 9.78
CA SER A 222 0.89 15.63 10.74
C SER A 222 -0.38 16.17 10.06
N SER A 223 -0.35 16.36 8.75
CA SER A 223 -1.53 16.74 7.96
C SER A 223 -2.52 15.58 7.74
N ASP A 224 -2.14 14.34 8.07
CA ASP A 224 -3.07 13.21 8.05
C ASP A 224 -3.97 13.15 9.32
N CYS A 225 -3.66 13.95 10.37
CA CYS A 225 -4.38 13.94 11.64
C CYS A 225 -5.43 15.05 11.80
N ALA A 226 -5.63 15.91 10.82
CA ALA A 226 -6.65 16.96 10.88
C ALA A 226 -8.03 16.42 10.51
N GLY A 227 -8.60 15.63 11.39
CA GLY A 227 -9.98 15.15 11.35
C GLY A 227 -10.34 14.70 12.75
N SER A 228 -11.05 15.55 13.52
CA SER A 228 -11.67 15.13 14.79
C SER A 228 -12.50 13.88 14.56
N PRO A 229 -12.47 12.88 15.46
CA PRO A 229 -13.32 11.71 15.34
C PRO A 229 -14.78 12.15 15.44
N GLY A 230 -15.51 12.08 14.33
CA GLY A 230 -16.95 12.15 14.33
C GLY A 230 -17.52 10.98 15.15
N PRO A 231 -18.77 11.08 15.65
CA PRO A 231 -19.37 10.06 16.49
C PRO A 231 -19.41 8.71 15.78
N LEU A 232 -19.10 7.65 16.52
CA LEU A 232 -19.08 6.26 16.08
C LEU A 232 -20.41 5.90 15.40
N SER A 233 -20.36 5.62 14.11
CA SER A 233 -21.49 5.07 13.36
C SER A 233 -21.83 3.65 13.84
N PRO A 234 -23.12 3.25 13.83
CA PRO A 234 -23.56 1.97 14.35
C PRO A 234 -23.01 0.81 13.54
N ARG A 235 -22.67 -0.25 14.27
CA ARG A 235 -22.13 -1.53 13.79
C ARG A 235 -22.89 -2.04 12.57
N PHE A 236 -22.19 -2.36 11.50
CA PHE A 236 -22.71 -3.25 10.46
C PHE A 236 -22.93 -4.63 11.09
N ALA A 237 -24.17 -4.90 11.45
CA ALA A 237 -24.61 -6.25 11.75
C ALA A 237 -24.81 -6.98 10.43
N SER A 238 -23.97 -7.96 10.16
CA SER A 238 -24.13 -8.95 9.10
C SER A 238 -25.28 -9.90 9.47
N ARG A 239 -26.14 -10.13 8.52
CA ARG A 239 -26.81 -11.41 8.35
C ARG A 239 -26.20 -12.11 7.13
#